data_4f3bfe2dcc0e84e4709991a3ec91a038
#
_entry.id   4f3bfe2dcc0e84e4709991a3ec91a038
#
_cell.length_a   1.000
_cell.length_b   1.000
_cell.length_c   1.000
_cell.angle_alpha   90.00
_cell.angle_beta   90.00
_cell.angle_gamma   90.00
#
_symmetry.space_group_name_H-M   'P 1'
#
loop_
_entity.id
_entity.type
_entity.pdbx_description
1 polymer ?
#
loop_
_entity_poly.entity_id
_entity_poly.type
_entity_poly.pdbx_seq_one_letter_code
_entity_poly.pdbx_strand_id
1 'polypeptide(L)'
;MDRHGVCAALMAGDNEAVAGAQRAHPGRIFGEYHASPTDIMRAVRELEHYVRDCGFVALRIEPFLWRKAPTDRAYYALYAKAAELDVAFQAQVGHTGPLFPSETGRPTYIDEVALDFPELRIVCGHIGWPWTEEMIAVAWKHKNVWIDTSAHVPRHYPPAFVHFLRTFGKDKVCFATDYPLLRWDRVLPEVDALELDPDVKRRFLHDNAARAFKLAS
;
A
#
# COMPACT_ATOMS: atom_id res chain seq x y z
N MET A 1 -11.99 8.69 12.80
CA MET A 1 -12.13 9.06 11.40
C MET A 1 -12.87 10.40 11.26
N ASP A 2 -14.14 10.53 11.65
CA ASP A 2 -14.98 11.72 11.39
C ASP A 2 -14.39 13.04 11.87
N ARG A 3 -13.81 13.09 13.08
CA ARG A 3 -13.14 14.28 13.62
C ARG A 3 -12.00 14.84 12.76
N HIS A 4 -11.49 14.02 11.83
CA HIS A 4 -10.32 14.35 11.01
C HIS A 4 -10.66 14.34 9.50
N GLY A 5 -11.94 14.27 9.14
CA GLY A 5 -12.37 14.23 7.74
C GLY A 5 -11.94 12.96 6.99
N VAL A 6 -11.55 11.89 7.69
CA VAL A 6 -11.17 10.62 7.07
C VAL A 6 -12.44 9.87 6.64
N CYS A 7 -12.69 9.84 5.34
CA CYS A 7 -13.89 9.22 4.77
C CYS A 7 -13.78 7.69 4.73
N ALA A 8 -12.61 7.15 4.42
CA ALA A 8 -12.37 5.72 4.33
C ALA A 8 -10.95 5.36 4.80
N ALA A 9 -10.74 4.10 5.15
CA ALA A 9 -9.43 3.56 5.48
C ALA A 9 -9.29 2.11 4.99
N LEU A 10 -8.11 1.78 4.46
CA LEU A 10 -7.71 0.39 4.28
C LEU A 10 -7.21 -0.15 5.62
N MET A 11 -7.52 -1.41 5.88
CA MET A 11 -7.16 -2.08 7.11
C MET A 11 -6.53 -3.44 6.81
N ALA A 12 -5.37 -3.69 7.40
CA ALA A 12 -4.69 -4.96 7.38
C ALA A 12 -4.51 -5.50 8.81
N GLY A 13 -4.28 -6.81 8.94
CA GLY A 13 -4.07 -7.47 10.22
C GLY A 13 -4.59 -8.90 10.23
N ASP A 14 -5.20 -9.32 11.32
CA ASP A 14 -5.93 -10.59 11.36
C ASP A 14 -7.12 -10.53 10.40
N ASN A 15 -7.15 -11.42 9.42
CA ASN A 15 -8.10 -11.36 8.30
C ASN A 15 -9.57 -11.44 8.77
N GLU A 16 -9.87 -12.25 9.78
CA GLU A 16 -11.24 -12.37 10.32
C GLU A 16 -11.67 -11.09 11.08
N ALA A 17 -10.76 -10.52 11.86
CA ALA A 17 -11.01 -9.26 12.55
C ALA A 17 -11.23 -8.11 11.56
N VAL A 18 -10.44 -8.06 10.48
CA VAL A 18 -10.59 -7.08 9.39
C VAL A 18 -11.94 -7.25 8.69
N ALA A 19 -12.32 -8.49 8.34
CA ALA A 19 -13.62 -8.77 7.74
C ALA A 19 -14.78 -8.37 8.66
N GLY A 20 -14.64 -8.60 9.98
CA GLY A 20 -15.60 -8.13 10.99
C GLY A 20 -15.72 -6.59 11.02
N ALA A 21 -14.60 -5.89 10.99
CA ALA A 21 -14.56 -4.42 10.98
C ALA A 21 -15.19 -3.85 9.69
N GLN A 22 -14.89 -4.43 8.53
CA GLN A 22 -15.48 -4.02 7.26
C GLN A 22 -17.01 -4.22 7.24
N ARG A 23 -17.50 -5.36 7.73
CA ARG A 23 -18.96 -5.60 7.85
C ARG A 23 -19.65 -4.61 8.80
N ALA A 24 -18.98 -4.23 9.89
CA ALA A 24 -19.52 -3.27 10.86
C ALA A 24 -19.51 -1.82 10.33
N HIS A 25 -18.63 -1.51 9.38
CA HIS A 25 -18.43 -0.16 8.84
C HIS A 25 -18.35 -0.15 7.31
N PRO A 26 -19.43 -0.56 6.59
CA PRO A 26 -19.43 -0.67 5.14
C PRO A 26 -19.17 0.70 4.47
N GLY A 27 -18.33 0.71 3.44
CA GLY A 27 -17.92 1.92 2.74
C GLY A 27 -16.94 2.82 3.51
N ARG A 28 -16.60 2.45 4.76
CA ARG A 28 -15.65 3.20 5.60
C ARG A 28 -14.36 2.42 5.86
N ILE A 29 -14.47 1.10 6.02
CA ILE A 29 -13.32 0.21 6.20
C ILE A 29 -13.28 -0.73 5.00
N PHE A 30 -12.10 -0.85 4.39
CA PHE A 30 -11.81 -1.76 3.29
C PHE A 30 -10.68 -2.70 3.71
N GLY A 31 -10.90 -4.00 3.57
CA GLY A 31 -9.94 -5.02 4.02
C GLY A 31 -8.86 -5.31 2.98
N GLU A 32 -7.68 -5.61 3.48
CA GLU A 32 -6.57 -6.22 2.75
C GLU A 32 -6.34 -7.63 3.27
N TYR A 33 -6.29 -8.62 2.38
CA TYR A 33 -5.96 -9.99 2.76
C TYR A 33 -4.47 -10.13 3.04
N HIS A 34 -4.11 -10.35 4.30
CA HIS A 34 -2.74 -10.59 4.74
C HIS A 34 -2.34 -12.04 4.46
N ALA A 35 -1.52 -12.26 3.44
CA ALA A 35 -1.18 -13.58 2.94
C ALA A 35 0.04 -14.19 3.62
N SER A 36 -0.02 -15.51 3.87
CA SER A 36 1.12 -16.33 4.26
C SER A 36 1.59 -17.20 3.07
N PRO A 37 2.87 -17.13 2.67
CA PRO A 37 3.40 -17.94 1.58
C PRO A 37 3.82 -19.36 2.00
N THR A 38 3.46 -19.81 3.19
CA THR A 38 3.84 -21.14 3.70
C THR A 38 3.00 -22.27 3.10
N ASP A 39 1.75 -21.99 2.76
CA ASP A 39 0.85 -22.88 2.00
C ASP A 39 0.22 -22.06 0.87
N ILE A 40 0.84 -22.09 -0.30
CA ILE A 40 0.47 -21.25 -1.44
C ILE A 40 -0.97 -21.50 -1.89
N MET A 41 -1.38 -22.76 -1.99
CA MET A 41 -2.72 -23.09 -2.47
C MET A 41 -3.81 -22.72 -1.48
N ARG A 42 -3.52 -22.81 -0.20
CA ARG A 42 -4.41 -22.29 0.85
C ARG A 42 -4.53 -20.77 0.73
N ALA A 43 -3.42 -20.06 0.65
CA ALA A 43 -3.41 -18.60 0.54
C ALA A 43 -4.15 -18.09 -0.71
N VAL A 44 -4.02 -18.79 -1.86
CA VAL A 44 -4.76 -18.47 -3.10
C VAL A 44 -6.28 -18.64 -2.90
N ARG A 45 -6.73 -19.72 -2.25
CA ARG A 45 -8.17 -19.93 -1.95
C ARG A 45 -8.71 -18.92 -0.94
N GLU A 46 -7.91 -18.59 0.08
CA GLU A 46 -8.29 -17.59 1.08
C GLU A 46 -8.37 -16.20 0.45
N LEU A 47 -7.42 -15.81 -0.42
CA LEU A 47 -7.50 -14.55 -1.16
C LEU A 47 -8.81 -14.47 -1.96
N GLU A 48 -9.16 -15.53 -2.70
CA GLU A 48 -10.40 -15.56 -3.46
C GLU A 48 -11.64 -15.41 -2.54
N HIS A 49 -11.67 -16.12 -1.42
CA HIS A 49 -12.74 -16.03 -0.42
C HIS A 49 -12.87 -14.61 0.14
N TYR A 50 -11.77 -14.03 0.66
CA TYR A 50 -11.84 -12.69 1.25
C TYR A 50 -12.23 -11.60 0.24
N VAL A 51 -11.81 -11.74 -1.02
CA VAL A 51 -12.22 -10.80 -2.07
C VAL A 51 -13.68 -10.99 -2.45
N ARG A 52 -14.11 -12.21 -2.79
CA ARG A 52 -15.46 -12.46 -3.33
C ARG A 52 -16.55 -12.41 -2.27
N ASP A 53 -16.30 -12.99 -1.09
CA ASP A 53 -17.32 -13.18 -0.07
C ASP A 53 -17.27 -12.10 1.01
N CYS A 54 -16.09 -11.53 1.28
CA CYS A 54 -15.91 -10.45 2.27
C CYS A 54 -15.73 -9.07 1.67
N GLY A 55 -15.47 -8.96 0.36
CA GLY A 55 -15.30 -7.67 -0.34
C GLY A 55 -13.96 -6.97 -0.07
N PHE A 56 -12.90 -7.74 0.21
CA PHE A 56 -11.56 -7.19 0.34
C PHE A 56 -11.06 -6.63 -0.99
N VAL A 57 -10.26 -5.57 -0.93
CA VAL A 57 -9.83 -4.80 -2.10
C VAL A 57 -8.35 -4.97 -2.45
N ALA A 58 -7.61 -5.68 -1.61
CA ALA A 58 -6.18 -5.89 -1.84
C ALA A 58 -5.65 -7.20 -1.24
N LEU A 59 -4.58 -7.69 -1.86
CA LEU A 59 -3.62 -8.64 -1.32
C LEU A 59 -2.54 -7.85 -0.59
N ARG A 60 -2.20 -8.20 0.66
CA ARG A 60 -1.07 -7.65 1.40
C ARG A 60 0.00 -8.70 1.64
N ILE A 61 1.26 -8.32 1.39
CA ILE A 61 2.43 -9.14 1.70
C ILE A 61 3.45 -8.32 2.49
N GLU A 62 4.01 -8.95 3.51
CA GLU A 62 5.12 -8.43 4.32
C GLU A 62 6.36 -9.32 4.14
N PRO A 63 7.21 -9.01 3.15
CA PRO A 63 8.33 -9.87 2.73
C PRO A 63 9.29 -10.24 3.86
N PHE A 64 9.51 -9.32 4.80
CA PHE A 64 10.43 -9.51 5.90
C PHE A 64 10.02 -10.63 6.87
N LEU A 65 8.71 -10.85 7.08
CA LEU A 65 8.20 -11.91 7.96
C LEU A 65 8.65 -13.30 7.50
N TRP A 66 8.75 -13.47 6.20
CA TRP A 66 9.04 -14.76 5.56
C TRP A 66 10.46 -14.84 5.02
N ARG A 67 11.25 -13.75 5.12
CA ARG A 67 12.58 -13.61 4.51
C ARG A 67 12.58 -13.96 3.02
N LYS A 68 11.52 -13.58 2.33
CA LYS A 68 11.29 -13.81 0.90
C LYS A 68 11.08 -12.47 0.22
N ALA A 69 11.96 -12.14 -0.74
CA ALA A 69 11.76 -10.94 -1.57
C ALA A 69 10.45 -11.05 -2.38
N PRO A 70 9.84 -9.94 -2.80
CA PRO A 70 8.65 -9.96 -3.67
C PRO A 70 8.79 -10.81 -4.94
N THR A 71 10.02 -11.00 -5.43
CA THR A 71 10.33 -11.86 -6.58
C THR A 71 10.40 -13.36 -6.25
N ASP A 72 10.19 -13.76 -4.99
CA ASP A 72 10.16 -15.18 -4.65
C ASP A 72 8.92 -15.84 -5.29
N ARG A 73 9.16 -16.99 -5.97
CA ARG A 73 8.12 -17.78 -6.65
C ARG A 73 6.91 -18.11 -5.76
N ALA A 74 7.07 -18.12 -4.44
CA ALA A 74 5.99 -18.39 -3.51
C ALA A 74 4.85 -17.35 -3.58
N TYR A 75 5.13 -16.14 -4.11
CA TYR A 75 4.12 -15.09 -4.23
C TYR A 75 3.46 -15.03 -5.60
N TYR A 76 4.07 -15.59 -6.65
CA TYR A 76 3.60 -15.43 -8.04
C TYR A 76 2.18 -15.94 -8.27
N ALA A 77 1.80 -17.05 -7.63
CA ALA A 77 0.43 -17.54 -7.70
C ALA A 77 -0.59 -16.57 -7.06
N LEU A 78 -0.17 -15.85 -6.01
CA LEU A 78 -1.00 -14.82 -5.37
C LEU A 78 -1.11 -13.57 -6.25
N TYR A 79 -0.03 -13.16 -6.93
CA TYR A 79 -0.07 -12.03 -7.88
C TYR A 79 -0.99 -12.32 -9.05
N ALA A 80 -0.88 -13.51 -9.64
CA ALA A 80 -1.76 -13.95 -10.72
C ALA A 80 -3.23 -13.96 -10.26
N LYS A 81 -3.52 -14.47 -9.06
CA LYS A 81 -4.88 -14.47 -8.50
C LYS A 81 -5.37 -13.06 -8.18
N ALA A 82 -4.54 -12.18 -7.65
CA ALA A 82 -4.91 -10.79 -7.38
C ALA A 82 -5.23 -10.02 -8.69
N ALA A 83 -4.45 -10.25 -9.75
CA ALA A 83 -4.72 -9.70 -11.07
C ALA A 83 -6.02 -10.26 -11.68
N GLU A 84 -6.27 -11.58 -11.56
CA GLU A 84 -7.54 -12.23 -12.00
C GLU A 84 -8.76 -11.64 -11.27
N LEU A 85 -8.63 -11.41 -9.96
CA LEU A 85 -9.68 -10.84 -9.12
C LEU A 85 -9.78 -9.31 -9.24
N ASP A 86 -8.88 -8.69 -10.00
CA ASP A 86 -8.80 -7.24 -10.20
C ASP A 86 -8.68 -6.45 -8.88
N VAL A 87 -7.95 -6.98 -7.91
CA VAL A 87 -7.61 -6.31 -6.65
C VAL A 87 -6.16 -5.84 -6.65
N ALA A 88 -5.83 -4.86 -5.80
CA ALA A 88 -4.48 -4.36 -5.68
C ALA A 88 -3.56 -5.35 -4.93
N PHE A 89 -2.27 -5.21 -5.15
CA PHE A 89 -1.23 -5.82 -4.33
C PHE A 89 -0.54 -4.73 -3.52
N GLN A 90 -0.59 -4.81 -2.20
CA GLN A 90 0.17 -3.94 -1.31
C GLN A 90 1.37 -4.69 -0.75
N ALA A 91 2.56 -4.13 -0.99
CA ALA A 91 3.83 -4.63 -0.47
C ALA A 91 4.37 -3.70 0.62
N GLN A 92 4.80 -4.29 1.74
CA GLN A 92 5.71 -3.56 2.64
C GLN A 92 7.07 -3.45 1.95
N VAL A 93 7.54 -2.20 1.73
CA VAL A 93 8.87 -1.90 1.19
C VAL A 93 9.64 -0.97 2.14
N GLY A 94 10.96 -0.88 1.96
CA GLY A 94 11.81 -0.14 2.86
C GLY A 94 12.25 -0.96 4.08
N HIS A 95 12.75 -0.25 5.10
CA HIS A 95 13.17 -0.91 6.34
C HIS A 95 11.96 -1.42 7.14
N THR A 96 12.23 -2.36 8.03
CA THR A 96 11.21 -2.94 8.92
C THR A 96 11.19 -2.23 10.27
N GLY A 97 10.00 -1.97 10.82
CA GLY A 97 9.86 -1.54 12.22
C GLY A 97 10.22 -2.65 13.22
N PRO A 98 9.71 -3.89 13.02
CA PRO A 98 10.15 -5.05 13.80
C PRO A 98 11.62 -5.43 13.51
N LEU A 99 12.24 -6.16 14.45
CA LEU A 99 13.65 -6.58 14.35
C LEU A 99 13.86 -7.73 13.36
N PHE A 100 13.71 -7.44 12.08
CA PHE A 100 13.97 -8.33 10.95
C PHE A 100 14.94 -7.68 9.96
N PRO A 101 15.64 -8.47 9.12
CA PRO A 101 16.43 -7.93 8.02
C PRO A 101 15.53 -7.17 7.03
N SER A 102 15.93 -5.96 6.65
CA SER A 102 15.14 -5.09 5.76
C SER A 102 15.36 -5.36 4.27
N GLU A 103 16.35 -6.15 3.92
CA GLU A 103 16.78 -6.34 2.52
C GLU A 103 15.65 -6.79 1.61
N THR A 104 14.77 -7.70 2.07
CA THR A 104 13.62 -8.18 1.29
C THR A 104 12.57 -7.10 0.97
N GLY A 105 12.64 -5.95 1.62
CA GLY A 105 11.81 -4.77 1.34
C GLY A 105 12.43 -3.80 0.34
N ARG A 106 13.54 -4.16 -0.32
CA ARG A 106 14.19 -3.26 -1.28
C ARG A 106 13.31 -3.00 -2.50
N PRO A 107 13.08 -1.73 -2.91
CA PRO A 107 12.11 -1.39 -3.97
C PRO A 107 12.41 -2.02 -5.33
N THR A 108 13.69 -2.32 -5.65
CA THR A 108 14.08 -2.92 -6.93
C THR A 108 13.45 -4.29 -7.19
N TYR A 109 13.02 -5.02 -6.15
CA TYR A 109 12.25 -6.26 -6.34
C TYR A 109 10.86 -6.02 -6.93
N ILE A 110 10.27 -4.85 -6.66
CA ILE A 110 8.97 -4.45 -7.24
C ILE A 110 9.10 -4.15 -8.74
N ASP A 111 10.28 -3.71 -9.18
CA ASP A 111 10.53 -3.45 -10.61
C ASP A 111 10.29 -4.69 -11.48
N GLU A 112 10.78 -5.85 -11.05
CA GLU A 112 10.58 -7.14 -11.74
C GLU A 112 9.11 -7.60 -11.65
N VAL A 113 8.50 -7.56 -10.47
CA VAL A 113 7.10 -7.94 -10.29
C VAL A 113 6.17 -7.09 -11.16
N ALA A 114 6.45 -5.78 -11.28
CA ALA A 114 5.64 -4.87 -12.08
C ALA A 114 5.77 -5.13 -13.61
N LEU A 115 6.92 -5.66 -14.05
CA LEU A 115 7.11 -6.12 -15.44
C LEU A 115 6.38 -7.43 -15.72
N ASP A 116 6.45 -8.39 -14.78
CA ASP A 116 5.82 -9.71 -14.93
C ASP A 116 4.29 -9.63 -14.85
N PHE A 117 3.75 -8.66 -14.09
CA PHE A 117 2.32 -8.46 -13.87
C PHE A 117 1.89 -7.03 -14.20
N PRO A 118 1.90 -6.61 -15.48
CA PRO A 118 1.61 -5.22 -15.88
C PRO A 118 0.16 -4.79 -15.59
N GLU A 119 -0.76 -5.73 -15.43
CA GLU A 119 -2.16 -5.48 -15.09
C GLU A 119 -2.41 -5.36 -13.58
N LEU A 120 -1.47 -5.86 -12.75
CA LEU A 120 -1.58 -5.81 -11.30
C LEU A 120 -1.27 -4.40 -10.79
N ARG A 121 -2.19 -3.81 -10.05
CA ARG A 121 -1.94 -2.54 -9.35
C ARG A 121 -1.14 -2.83 -8.10
N ILE A 122 0.02 -2.18 -7.98
CA ILE A 122 0.98 -2.41 -6.89
C ILE A 122 1.10 -1.14 -6.05
N VAL A 123 0.88 -1.23 -4.75
CA VAL A 123 1.06 -0.12 -3.80
C VAL A 123 2.20 -0.48 -2.85
N CYS A 124 3.22 0.37 -2.82
CA CYS A 124 4.44 0.17 -2.04
C CYS A 124 4.41 1.01 -0.78
N GLY A 125 4.35 0.37 0.39
CA GLY A 125 4.26 1.04 1.69
C GLY A 125 5.57 1.69 2.14
N HIS A 126 5.45 2.68 3.05
CA HIS A 126 6.54 3.27 3.84
C HIS A 126 7.57 4.06 3.01
N ILE A 127 7.16 4.69 1.90
CA ILE A 127 8.00 5.50 0.98
C ILE A 127 9.30 4.81 0.52
N GLY A 128 9.49 3.53 0.83
CA GLY A 128 10.69 2.77 0.51
C GLY A 128 11.95 3.16 1.29
N TRP A 129 11.83 3.93 2.39
CA TRP A 129 12.99 4.38 3.16
C TRP A 129 13.81 3.20 3.70
N PRO A 130 15.17 3.18 3.64
CA PRO A 130 16.06 4.28 3.22
C PRO A 130 16.29 4.37 1.69
N TRP A 131 15.73 3.48 0.88
CA TRP A 131 15.89 3.41 -0.58
C TRP A 131 14.82 4.22 -1.32
N THR A 132 14.45 5.39 -0.80
CA THR A 132 13.33 6.19 -1.33
C THR A 132 13.55 6.62 -2.78
N GLU A 133 14.80 6.89 -3.20
CA GLU A 133 15.09 7.25 -4.59
C GLU A 133 14.90 6.06 -5.55
N GLU A 134 15.22 4.83 -5.12
CA GLU A 134 14.90 3.62 -5.87
C GLU A 134 13.36 3.46 -6.00
N MET A 135 12.62 3.70 -4.90
CA MET A 135 11.17 3.62 -4.92
C MET A 135 10.54 4.64 -5.86
N ILE A 136 11.06 5.88 -5.88
CA ILE A 136 10.66 6.92 -6.84
C ILE A 136 10.91 6.46 -8.27
N ALA A 137 12.09 5.92 -8.56
CA ALA A 137 12.44 5.44 -9.90
C ALA A 137 11.50 4.32 -10.38
N VAL A 138 11.20 3.35 -9.51
CA VAL A 138 10.26 2.26 -9.81
C VAL A 138 8.85 2.80 -10.06
N ALA A 139 8.33 3.66 -9.18
CA ALA A 139 6.99 4.22 -9.33
C ALA A 139 6.85 5.13 -10.56
N TRP A 140 7.91 5.83 -10.94
CA TRP A 140 7.94 6.64 -12.16
C TRP A 140 7.98 5.79 -13.43
N LYS A 141 8.77 4.71 -13.42
CA LYS A 141 8.92 3.78 -14.56
C LYS A 141 7.62 3.03 -14.88
N HIS A 142 6.91 2.57 -13.84
CA HIS A 142 5.76 1.68 -13.98
C HIS A 142 4.42 2.41 -13.79
N LYS A 143 3.53 2.30 -14.77
CA LYS A 143 2.17 2.88 -14.68
C LYS A 143 1.33 2.27 -13.58
N ASN A 144 1.56 0.99 -13.27
CA ASN A 144 0.83 0.17 -12.30
C ASN A 144 1.42 0.18 -10.89
N VAL A 145 2.41 1.06 -10.58
CA VAL A 145 3.04 1.16 -9.26
C VAL A 145 2.70 2.50 -8.61
N TRP A 146 2.29 2.48 -7.34
CA TRP A 146 2.06 3.61 -6.43
C TRP A 146 2.93 3.49 -5.19
N ILE A 147 3.09 4.59 -4.47
CA ILE A 147 3.79 4.66 -3.18
C ILE A 147 2.78 5.12 -2.14
N ASP A 148 2.74 4.48 -0.96
CA ASP A 148 2.03 5.01 0.19
C ASP A 148 2.99 5.54 1.26
N THR A 149 2.50 6.49 2.08
CA THR A 149 3.30 7.23 3.05
C THR A 149 3.18 6.70 4.47
N SER A 150 2.65 5.51 4.65
CA SER A 150 2.49 4.89 5.97
C SER A 150 3.79 4.90 6.78
N ALA A 151 3.65 4.98 8.10
CA ALA A 151 4.74 5.04 9.08
C ALA A 151 5.69 6.24 8.98
N HIS A 152 5.49 7.17 8.05
CA HIS A 152 6.35 8.34 7.87
C HIS A 152 5.56 9.65 8.05
N VAL A 153 6.10 10.58 8.84
CA VAL A 153 5.52 11.92 9.00
C VAL A 153 6.11 12.88 7.96
N PRO A 154 5.33 13.82 7.40
CA PRO A 154 5.75 14.68 6.30
C PRO A 154 7.05 15.47 6.53
N ARG A 155 7.32 15.93 7.76
CA ARG A 155 8.57 16.65 8.09
C ARG A 155 9.84 15.81 7.88
N HIS A 156 9.72 14.48 7.81
CA HIS A 156 10.83 13.55 7.58
C HIS A 156 10.86 12.99 6.15
N TYR A 157 9.99 13.48 5.27
CA TYR A 157 10.06 13.07 3.86
C TYR A 157 11.36 13.59 3.23
N PRO A 158 12.13 12.74 2.55
CA PRO A 158 13.30 13.19 1.81
C PRO A 158 12.93 14.27 0.79
N PRO A 159 13.79 15.29 0.56
CA PRO A 159 13.51 16.36 -0.41
C PRO A 159 13.16 15.85 -1.80
N ALA A 160 13.82 14.79 -2.28
CA ALA A 160 13.53 14.15 -3.56
C ALA A 160 12.09 13.60 -3.61
N PHE A 161 11.59 13.04 -2.49
CA PHE A 161 10.23 12.53 -2.41
C PHE A 161 9.18 13.66 -2.41
N VAL A 162 9.45 14.76 -1.69
CA VAL A 162 8.58 15.95 -1.73
C VAL A 162 8.52 16.55 -3.12
N HIS A 163 9.67 16.61 -3.81
CA HIS A 163 9.71 17.07 -5.21
C HIS A 163 8.90 16.15 -6.13
N PHE A 164 9.06 14.82 -5.99
CA PHE A 164 8.28 13.83 -6.74
C PHE A 164 6.77 14.02 -6.51
N LEU A 165 6.33 14.08 -5.26
CA LEU A 165 4.93 14.28 -4.89
C LEU A 165 4.33 15.55 -5.52
N ARG A 166 5.10 16.65 -5.54
CA ARG A 166 4.63 17.95 -6.08
C ARG A 166 4.57 18.00 -7.60
N THR A 167 5.30 17.13 -8.30
CA THR A 167 5.52 17.24 -9.75
C THR A 167 5.05 16.01 -10.51
N PHE A 168 5.97 15.19 -10.96
CA PHE A 168 5.69 14.05 -11.84
C PHE A 168 5.16 12.81 -11.10
N GLY A 169 5.18 12.81 -9.78
CA GLY A 169 4.60 11.76 -8.93
C GLY A 169 3.23 12.10 -8.33
N LYS A 170 2.62 13.22 -8.70
CA LYS A 170 1.34 13.68 -8.13
C LYS A 170 0.20 12.67 -8.23
N ASP A 171 0.25 11.78 -9.22
CA ASP A 171 -0.73 10.71 -9.46
C ASP A 171 -0.30 9.35 -8.89
N LYS A 172 0.83 9.30 -8.17
CA LYS A 172 1.51 8.07 -7.76
C LYS A 172 1.67 7.90 -6.26
N VAL A 173 1.36 8.93 -5.47
CA VAL A 173 1.54 8.89 -4.02
C VAL A 173 0.19 8.89 -3.32
N CYS A 174 -0.03 7.88 -2.45
CA CYS A 174 -1.20 7.72 -1.61
C CYS A 174 -0.87 8.12 -0.18
N PHE A 175 -1.77 8.84 0.48
CA PHE A 175 -1.64 9.15 1.90
C PHE A 175 -1.97 7.91 2.75
N ALA A 176 -1.09 7.61 3.68
CA ALA A 176 -1.31 6.58 4.69
C ALA A 176 -0.57 6.94 5.98
N THR A 177 -1.02 6.40 7.11
CA THR A 177 -0.48 6.71 8.43
C THR A 177 0.09 5.52 9.18
N ASP A 178 -0.29 4.29 8.80
CA ASP A 178 -0.01 3.10 9.60
C ASP A 178 -0.61 3.21 11.02
N TYR A 179 -1.85 3.71 11.08
CA TYR A 179 -2.58 3.87 12.36
C TYR A 179 -2.68 2.51 13.09
N PRO A 180 -2.42 2.43 14.41
CA PRO A 180 -2.28 3.54 15.36
C PRO A 180 -0.86 4.10 15.56
N LEU A 181 0.13 3.64 14.79
CA LEU A 181 1.53 4.12 14.91
C LEU A 181 1.61 5.64 14.75
N LEU A 182 1.00 6.16 13.69
CA LEU A 182 0.86 7.59 13.47
C LEU A 182 -0.62 8.00 13.50
N ARG A 183 -0.93 8.91 14.41
CA ARG A 183 -2.30 9.41 14.58
C ARG A 183 -2.59 10.53 13.58
N TRP A 184 -3.83 10.60 13.10
CA TRP A 184 -4.27 11.61 12.12
C TRP A 184 -4.14 13.05 12.65
N ASP A 185 -4.44 13.28 13.96
CA ASP A 185 -4.27 14.59 14.62
C ASP A 185 -2.82 15.09 14.61
N ARG A 186 -1.84 14.18 14.52
CA ARG A 186 -0.42 14.52 14.39
C ARG A 186 0.00 14.74 12.93
N VAL A 187 -0.47 13.89 12.01
CA VAL A 187 0.07 13.84 10.65
C VAL A 187 -0.59 14.85 9.72
N LEU A 188 -1.92 15.08 9.84
CA LEU A 188 -2.63 15.99 8.94
C LEU A 188 -2.12 17.43 8.97
N PRO A 189 -1.81 18.03 10.15
CA PRO A 189 -1.21 19.37 10.16
C PRO A 189 0.15 19.45 9.46
N GLU A 190 0.93 18.35 9.46
CA GLU A 190 2.20 18.30 8.76
C GLU A 190 2.03 18.14 7.23
N VAL A 191 0.92 17.51 6.78
CA VAL A 191 0.53 17.53 5.36
C VAL A 191 0.19 18.95 4.92
N ASP A 192 -0.52 19.72 5.76
CA ASP A 192 -0.83 21.13 5.47
C ASP A 192 0.45 21.97 5.35
N ALA A 193 1.44 21.71 6.20
CA ALA A 193 2.74 22.38 6.16
C ALA A 193 3.58 22.05 4.91
N LEU A 194 3.21 21.02 4.15
CA LEU A 194 3.83 20.78 2.83
C LEU A 194 3.40 21.80 1.77
N GLU A 195 2.39 22.63 2.02
CA GLU A 195 1.93 23.67 1.09
C GLU A 195 1.73 23.15 -0.35
N LEU A 196 1.09 21.97 -0.46
CA LEU A 196 0.82 21.36 -1.76
C LEU A 196 -0.24 22.17 -2.53
N ASP A 197 -0.11 22.21 -3.84
CA ASP A 197 -1.19 22.67 -4.71
C ASP A 197 -2.49 21.95 -4.35
N PRO A 198 -3.65 22.64 -4.32
CA PRO A 198 -4.92 22.03 -3.92
C PRO A 198 -5.30 20.76 -4.69
N ASP A 199 -5.00 20.69 -6.00
CA ASP A 199 -5.24 19.49 -6.80
C ASP A 199 -4.29 18.35 -6.40
N VAL A 200 -3.02 18.64 -6.21
CA VAL A 200 -2.02 17.66 -5.73
C VAL A 200 -2.40 17.15 -4.34
N LYS A 201 -2.82 18.04 -3.43
CA LYS A 201 -3.23 17.66 -2.08
C LYS A 201 -4.46 16.73 -2.10
N ARG A 202 -5.48 17.03 -2.92
CA ARG A 202 -6.65 16.17 -3.08
C ARG A 202 -6.28 14.80 -3.61
N ARG A 203 -5.44 14.72 -4.66
CA ARG A 203 -4.94 13.46 -5.20
C ARG A 203 -4.20 12.65 -4.16
N PHE A 204 -3.29 13.28 -3.43
CA PHE A 204 -2.49 12.66 -2.39
C PHE A 204 -3.37 12.10 -1.25
N LEU A 205 -4.31 12.89 -0.75
CA LEU A 205 -5.14 12.51 0.40
C LEU A 205 -6.29 11.56 0.04
N HIS A 206 -6.69 11.47 -1.24
CA HIS A 206 -7.90 10.73 -1.62
C HIS A 206 -7.79 10.03 -2.99
N ASP A 207 -7.68 10.78 -4.11
CA ASP A 207 -7.95 10.25 -5.44
C ASP A 207 -7.00 9.12 -5.84
N ASN A 208 -5.73 9.20 -5.43
CA ASN A 208 -4.73 8.19 -5.77
C ASN A 208 -5.04 6.85 -5.09
N ALA A 209 -5.41 6.86 -3.80
CA ALA A 209 -5.81 5.64 -3.11
C ALA A 209 -7.11 5.06 -3.70
N ALA A 210 -8.12 5.92 -3.95
CA ALA A 210 -9.37 5.49 -4.58
C ALA A 210 -9.11 4.79 -5.93
N ARG A 211 -8.19 5.31 -6.74
CA ARG A 211 -7.81 4.72 -8.03
C ARG A 211 -6.97 3.45 -7.88
N ALA A 212 -5.96 3.46 -7.00
CA ALA A 212 -5.07 2.31 -6.81
C ALA A 212 -5.81 1.08 -6.29
N PHE A 213 -6.75 1.27 -5.38
CA PHE A 213 -7.53 0.20 -4.75
C PHE A 213 -8.95 0.03 -5.35
N LYS A 214 -9.32 0.81 -6.37
CA LYS A 214 -10.68 0.82 -6.98
C LYS A 214 -11.79 0.99 -5.95
N LEU A 215 -11.60 1.89 -4.98
CA LEU A 215 -12.63 2.19 -4.00
C LEU A 215 -13.78 2.94 -4.69
N ALA A 216 -15.01 2.52 -4.39
CA ALA A 216 -16.19 3.27 -4.84
C ALA A 216 -16.17 4.67 -4.21
N SER A 217 -16.25 5.70 -5.05
CA SER A 217 -16.33 7.11 -4.66
C SER A 217 -17.75 7.45 -4.15
#